data_16c9a2201b554153c2de07c2bd45ad05
#
_entry.id   16c9a2201b554153c2de07c2bd45ad05
#
_cell.length_a   1.000
_cell.length_b   1.000
_cell.length_c   1.000
_cell.angle_alpha   90.00
_cell.angle_beta   90.00
_cell.angle_gamma   90.00
#
_symmetry.space_group_name_H-M   'P 1'
#
loop_
_entity.id
_entity.type
_entity.pdbx_description
1 polymer ?
#
loop_
_entity_poly.entity_id
_entity_poly.type
_entity_poly.pdbx_seq_one_letter_code
_entity_poly.pdbx_strand_id
1 'polypeptide(L)'
;CRMCLAACPYGAPLFNEDGRTGYFGDKEPLLKPEPKAHQVRVPGKAEHCTLCTHRLAEGRLPACVENCSTKALTLVDYDSKDPEVQALIKRSICLSEEAGTQPKVRYICSNMDFKSVKLK
;
A
#
# COMPACT_ATOMS: atom_id res chain seq x y z
N CYS A 1 8.08 3.50 -19.56
CA CYS A 1 8.33 4.95 -19.68
C CYS A 1 8.53 5.65 -18.30
N ARG A 2 8.22 5.00 -17.19
CA ARG A 2 8.37 5.48 -15.81
C ARG A 2 7.57 6.75 -15.47
N MET A 3 6.63 7.17 -16.28
CA MET A 3 5.79 8.36 -16.00
C MET A 3 4.99 8.21 -14.69
N CYS A 4 4.54 7.01 -14.35
CA CYS A 4 3.84 6.76 -13.09
C CYS A 4 4.67 7.04 -11.85
N LEU A 5 6.02 6.82 -11.92
CA LEU A 5 6.92 7.15 -10.82
C LEU A 5 7.08 8.67 -10.67
N ALA A 6 7.25 9.36 -11.80
CA ALA A 6 7.43 10.81 -11.81
C ALA A 6 6.15 11.56 -11.42
N ALA A 7 4.99 11.03 -11.84
CA ALA A 7 3.69 11.68 -11.61
C ALA A 7 3.10 11.42 -10.21
N CYS A 8 3.55 10.39 -9.50
CA CYS A 8 2.98 10.03 -8.20
C CYS A 8 3.51 10.93 -7.08
N PRO A 9 2.69 11.81 -6.45
CA PRO A 9 3.15 12.68 -5.38
C PRO A 9 3.49 11.93 -4.08
N TYR A 10 3.13 10.63 -4.00
CA TYR A 10 3.33 9.78 -2.83
C TYR A 10 4.52 8.85 -2.95
N GLY A 11 5.18 8.77 -4.12
CA GLY A 11 6.24 7.79 -4.38
C GLY A 11 5.78 6.34 -4.26
N ALA A 12 4.48 6.07 -4.46
CA ALA A 12 3.90 4.74 -4.26
C ALA A 12 4.32 3.70 -5.30
N PRO A 13 4.51 4.02 -6.59
CA PRO A 13 5.02 3.07 -7.56
C PRO A 13 6.53 2.86 -7.39
N LEU A 14 6.96 1.61 -7.51
CA LEU A 14 8.36 1.20 -7.57
C LEU A 14 8.67 0.66 -8.97
N PHE A 15 9.92 0.77 -9.38
CA PHE A 15 10.35 0.23 -10.67
C PHE A 15 11.32 -0.92 -10.43
N ASN A 16 11.05 -2.05 -11.07
CA ASN A 16 11.89 -3.22 -10.97
C ASN A 16 12.97 -3.16 -12.06
N GLU A 17 14.16 -2.65 -11.71
CA GLU A 17 15.25 -2.43 -12.66
C GLU A 17 16.03 -3.71 -12.95
N ASP A 18 16.36 -4.50 -11.94
CA ASP A 18 17.46 -5.46 -11.96
C ASP A 18 17.07 -6.89 -12.30
N GLY A 19 15.84 -7.18 -12.65
CA GLY A 19 15.43 -8.56 -12.91
C GLY A 19 15.63 -9.52 -11.73
N ARG A 20 15.91 -8.99 -10.55
CA ARG A 20 16.01 -9.80 -9.34
C ARG A 20 14.63 -10.31 -9.00
N THR A 21 14.49 -11.64 -9.09
CA THR A 21 13.21 -12.32 -8.95
C THR A 21 12.91 -12.76 -7.52
N GLY A 22 13.88 -12.63 -6.60
CA GLY A 22 13.77 -13.07 -5.22
C GLY A 22 13.65 -11.91 -4.23
N TYR A 23 12.96 -12.14 -3.13
CA TYR A 23 12.82 -11.16 -2.03
C TYR A 23 14.17 -10.81 -1.39
N PHE A 24 15.13 -11.74 -1.46
CA PHE A 24 16.48 -11.62 -0.88
C PHE A 24 17.58 -11.41 -1.93
N GLY A 25 17.24 -10.95 -3.13
CA GLY A 25 18.17 -10.75 -4.23
C GLY A 25 18.70 -12.07 -4.80
N ASP A 26 20.03 -12.23 -4.86
CA ASP A 26 20.68 -13.41 -5.43
C ASP A 26 20.71 -14.62 -4.47
N LYS A 27 20.14 -14.50 -3.28
CA LYS A 27 20.09 -15.59 -2.31
C LYS A 27 18.88 -16.48 -2.58
N GLU A 28 19.05 -17.79 -2.44
CA GLU A 28 17.94 -18.71 -2.48
C GLU A 28 16.90 -18.36 -1.41
N PRO A 29 15.60 -18.44 -1.72
CA PRO A 29 14.54 -18.18 -0.75
C PRO A 29 14.67 -19.15 0.42
N LEU A 30 14.57 -18.62 1.64
CA LEU A 30 14.67 -19.41 2.88
C LEU A 30 13.53 -20.43 3.02
N LEU A 31 12.42 -20.22 2.32
CA LEU A 31 11.23 -21.08 2.38
C LEU A 31 10.78 -21.50 0.98
N LYS A 32 10.68 -22.79 0.75
CA LYS A 32 10.23 -23.40 -0.53
C LYS A 32 8.87 -22.93 -1.06
N PRO A 33 7.88 -22.49 -0.27
CA PRO A 33 6.60 -21.96 -0.78
C PRO A 33 6.67 -20.54 -1.32
N GLU A 34 7.77 -19.81 -1.13
CA GLU A 34 7.91 -18.40 -1.50
C GLU A 34 7.69 -18.12 -3.00
N PRO A 35 8.17 -18.95 -3.96
CA PRO A 35 7.96 -18.70 -5.38
C PRO A 35 6.49 -18.71 -5.83
N LYS A 36 5.62 -19.39 -5.07
CA LYS A 36 4.17 -19.42 -5.37
C LYS A 36 3.40 -18.28 -4.69
N ALA A 37 3.91 -17.78 -3.56
CA ALA A 37 3.27 -16.73 -2.79
C ALA A 37 3.64 -15.33 -3.30
N HIS A 38 4.83 -15.18 -3.87
CA HIS A 38 5.31 -13.93 -4.47
C HIS A 38 5.38 -14.11 -5.99
N GLN A 39 4.49 -13.43 -6.70
CA GLN A 39 4.61 -13.34 -8.15
C GLN A 39 6.00 -12.82 -8.49
N VAL A 40 6.65 -13.50 -9.41
CA VAL A 40 7.98 -13.12 -9.88
C VAL A 40 7.94 -11.66 -10.35
N ARG A 41 8.76 -10.83 -9.75
CA ARG A 41 8.91 -9.46 -10.18
C ARG A 41 9.42 -9.40 -11.61
N VAL A 42 8.71 -8.72 -12.47
CA VAL A 42 9.06 -8.62 -13.88
C VAL A 42 10.00 -7.44 -14.10
N PRO A 43 11.22 -7.68 -14.61
CA PRO A 43 12.16 -6.61 -14.94
C PRO A 43 11.55 -5.57 -15.89
N GLY A 44 11.90 -4.31 -15.71
CA GLY A 44 11.41 -3.23 -16.56
C GLY A 44 9.94 -2.87 -16.36
N LYS A 45 9.30 -3.35 -15.28
CA LYS A 45 7.91 -3.02 -14.93
C LYS A 45 7.83 -2.16 -13.68
N ALA A 46 6.85 -1.28 -13.67
CA ALA A 46 6.45 -0.57 -12.47
C ALA A 46 5.49 -1.44 -11.65
N GLU A 47 5.66 -1.40 -10.34
CA GLU A 47 4.87 -2.16 -9.37
C GLU A 47 4.30 -1.21 -8.32
N HIS A 48 3.18 -1.58 -7.74
CA HIS A 48 2.62 -0.91 -6.56
C HIS A 48 1.84 -1.92 -5.71
N CYS A 49 1.41 -1.49 -4.53
CA CYS A 49 0.56 -2.32 -3.68
C CYS A 49 -0.72 -2.73 -4.42
N THR A 50 -1.01 -4.03 -4.46
CA THR A 50 -2.21 -4.61 -5.07
C THR A 50 -3.36 -4.77 -4.08
N LEU A 51 -3.19 -4.28 -2.84
CA LEU A 51 -4.11 -4.47 -1.73
C LEU A 51 -4.38 -5.97 -1.43
N CYS A 52 -3.46 -6.85 -1.80
CA CYS A 52 -3.62 -8.31 -1.67
C CYS A 52 -4.95 -8.82 -2.26
N THR A 53 -5.29 -8.41 -3.48
CA THR A 53 -6.57 -8.75 -4.14
C THR A 53 -6.88 -10.24 -4.13
N HIS A 54 -5.86 -11.10 -4.22
CA HIS A 54 -6.01 -12.56 -4.11
C HIS A 54 -6.54 -12.99 -2.74
N ARG A 55 -6.10 -12.34 -1.65
CA ARG A 55 -6.60 -12.63 -0.29
C ARG A 55 -8.00 -12.09 -0.08
N LEU A 56 -8.27 -10.88 -0.59
CA LEU A 56 -9.61 -10.28 -0.53
C LEU A 56 -10.65 -11.14 -1.26
N ALA A 57 -10.28 -11.73 -2.41
CA ALA A 57 -11.14 -12.67 -3.13
C ALA A 57 -11.47 -13.94 -2.33
N GLU A 58 -10.62 -14.32 -1.38
CA GLU A 58 -10.84 -15.42 -0.43
C GLU A 58 -11.56 -14.98 0.86
N GLY A 59 -12.01 -13.72 0.95
CA GLY A 59 -12.62 -13.15 2.16
C GLY A 59 -11.63 -12.89 3.30
N ARG A 60 -10.34 -12.84 3.03
CA ARG A 60 -9.25 -12.61 4.00
C ARG A 60 -8.78 -11.17 3.95
N LEU A 61 -8.27 -10.67 5.07
CA LEU A 61 -7.65 -9.35 5.12
C LEU A 61 -6.29 -9.33 4.38
N PRO A 62 -5.86 -8.16 3.87
CA PRO A 62 -4.50 -7.97 3.39
C PRO A 62 -3.48 -8.42 4.45
N ALA A 63 -2.38 -9.05 4.01
CA ALA A 63 -1.41 -9.64 4.92
C ALA A 63 -0.82 -8.63 5.94
N CYS A 64 -0.56 -7.41 5.50
CA CYS A 64 -0.05 -6.34 6.38
C CYS A 64 -1.08 -5.92 7.46
N VAL A 65 -2.37 -5.93 7.14
CA VAL A 65 -3.44 -5.62 8.09
C VAL A 65 -3.62 -6.75 9.09
N GLU A 66 -3.69 -8.00 8.59
CA GLU A 66 -3.89 -9.19 9.41
C GLU A 66 -2.76 -9.38 10.45
N ASN A 67 -1.51 -9.14 10.02
CA ASN A 67 -0.32 -9.34 10.86
C ASN A 67 0.14 -8.07 11.61
N CYS A 68 -0.63 -6.99 11.55
CA CYS A 68 -0.29 -5.78 12.28
C CYS A 68 -0.48 -5.98 13.79
N SER A 69 0.61 -6.17 14.54
CA SER A 69 0.58 -6.43 15.99
C SER A 69 0.00 -5.27 16.79
N THR A 70 0.24 -4.04 16.35
CA THR A 70 -0.26 -2.81 16.99
C THR A 70 -1.67 -2.42 16.53
N LYS A 71 -2.25 -3.14 15.55
CA LYS A 71 -3.54 -2.80 14.93
C LYS A 71 -3.60 -1.38 14.36
N ALA A 72 -2.44 -0.86 13.94
CA ALA A 72 -2.34 0.46 13.34
C ALA A 72 -2.86 0.52 11.90
N LEU A 73 -2.99 -0.63 11.24
CA LEU A 73 -3.51 -0.73 9.87
C LEU A 73 -4.94 -1.25 9.91
N THR A 74 -5.82 -0.53 9.23
CA THR A 74 -7.25 -0.91 9.10
C THR A 74 -7.65 -0.85 7.63
N LEU A 75 -8.34 -1.87 7.17
CA LEU A 75 -8.99 -1.88 5.86
C LEU A 75 -10.44 -1.44 6.05
N VAL A 76 -10.88 -0.47 5.27
CA VAL A 76 -12.28 0.00 5.26
C VAL A 76 -12.81 0.01 3.83
N ASP A 77 -14.10 -0.25 3.71
CA ASP A 77 -14.85 -0.01 2.49
C ASP A 77 -15.38 1.43 2.51
N TYR A 78 -14.98 2.25 1.54
CA TYR A 78 -15.40 3.65 1.44
C TYR A 78 -16.89 3.81 1.12
N ASP A 79 -17.51 2.81 0.51
CA ASP A 79 -18.93 2.80 0.17
C ASP A 79 -19.81 2.26 1.32
N SER A 80 -19.18 1.78 2.41
CA SER A 80 -19.87 1.30 3.59
C SER A 80 -20.70 2.41 4.23
N LYS A 81 -21.94 2.08 4.58
CA LYS A 81 -22.85 2.93 5.34
C LYS A 81 -22.72 2.77 6.85
N ASP A 82 -21.78 1.94 7.30
CA ASP A 82 -21.52 1.71 8.71
C ASP A 82 -21.08 3.03 9.39
N PRO A 83 -21.78 3.48 10.44
CA PRO A 83 -21.45 4.71 11.14
C PRO A 83 -20.04 4.75 11.70
N GLU A 84 -19.49 3.60 12.14
CA GLU A 84 -18.11 3.51 12.65
C GLU A 84 -17.09 3.75 11.55
N VAL A 85 -17.31 3.13 10.37
CA VAL A 85 -16.45 3.34 9.20
C VAL A 85 -16.49 4.80 8.75
N GLN A 86 -17.70 5.38 8.68
CA GLN A 86 -17.85 6.77 8.29
C GLN A 86 -17.18 7.74 9.29
N ALA A 87 -17.26 7.44 10.59
CA ALA A 87 -16.57 8.22 11.61
C ALA A 87 -15.03 8.13 11.46
N LEU A 88 -14.50 6.94 11.14
CA LEU A 88 -13.07 6.76 10.83
C LEU A 88 -12.64 7.59 9.62
N ILE A 89 -13.39 7.52 8.53
CA ILE A 89 -13.11 8.30 7.31
C ILE A 89 -13.14 9.80 7.61
N LYS A 90 -14.16 10.27 8.31
CA LYS A 90 -14.34 11.69 8.63
C LYS A 90 -13.20 12.28 9.47
N ARG A 91 -12.67 11.52 10.44
CA ARG A 91 -11.58 11.99 11.30
C ARG A 91 -10.19 11.78 10.70
N SER A 92 -10.09 11.07 9.58
CA SER A 92 -8.83 10.80 8.89
C SER A 92 -8.44 11.92 7.95
N ILE A 93 -7.16 12.05 7.69
CA ILE A 93 -6.59 13.05 6.79
C ILE A 93 -5.89 12.37 5.60
N CYS A 94 -5.81 13.06 4.48
CA CYS A 94 -5.01 12.68 3.33
C CYS A 94 -3.67 13.42 3.34
N LEU A 95 -2.63 12.77 2.80
CA LEU A 95 -1.40 13.47 2.44
C LEU A 95 -1.57 14.12 1.06
N SER A 96 -0.89 15.26 0.84
CA SER A 96 -0.86 15.98 -0.44
C SER A 96 -2.26 16.19 -1.05
N GLU A 97 -3.19 16.64 -0.23
CA GLU A 97 -4.59 16.86 -0.64
C GLU A 97 -4.68 17.89 -1.77
N GLU A 98 -3.75 18.86 -1.79
CA GLU A 98 -3.58 19.87 -2.82
C GLU A 98 -3.29 19.33 -4.22
N ALA A 99 -2.78 18.09 -4.30
CA ALA A 99 -2.52 17.41 -5.59
C ALA A 99 -3.80 16.96 -6.31
N GLY A 100 -4.96 17.00 -5.64
CA GLY A 100 -6.27 16.66 -6.21
C GLY A 100 -6.44 15.18 -6.60
N THR A 101 -5.53 14.30 -6.16
CA THR A 101 -5.48 12.88 -6.56
C THR A 101 -6.44 11.99 -5.79
N GLN A 102 -7.09 12.50 -4.74
CA GLN A 102 -8.04 11.79 -3.88
C GLN A 102 -7.53 10.42 -3.39
N PRO A 103 -6.39 10.37 -2.66
CA PRO A 103 -5.80 9.10 -2.25
C PRO A 103 -6.72 8.31 -1.32
N LYS A 104 -6.72 6.99 -1.49
CA LYS A 104 -7.50 6.08 -0.63
C LYS A 104 -6.76 5.66 0.64
N VAL A 105 -5.46 5.95 0.74
CA VAL A 105 -4.70 5.81 1.98
C VAL A 105 -4.91 7.06 2.82
N ARG A 106 -5.39 6.89 4.04
CA ARG A 106 -5.68 7.97 4.97
C ARG A 106 -5.02 7.71 6.32
N TYR A 107 -4.82 8.76 7.08
CA TYR A 107 -4.08 8.72 8.33
C TYR A 107 -4.93 9.26 9.48
N ILE A 108 -4.85 8.60 10.64
CA ILE A 108 -5.50 9.03 11.87
C ILE A 108 -4.40 9.27 12.89
N CYS A 109 -4.25 10.52 13.30
CA CYS A 109 -3.25 10.91 14.30
C CYS A 109 -3.88 11.81 15.33
N SER A 110 -3.46 11.64 16.58
CA SER A 110 -3.98 12.43 17.69
C SER A 110 -3.36 13.83 17.79
N ASN A 111 -2.09 14.02 17.33
CA ASN A 111 -1.31 15.23 17.65
C ASN A 111 -0.36 15.73 16.55
N MET A 112 -0.55 15.37 15.26
CA MET A 112 0.33 15.86 14.20
C MET A 112 -0.41 16.72 13.18
N ASP A 113 0.12 17.91 12.93
CA ASP A 113 -0.29 18.73 11.80
C ASP A 113 0.48 18.27 10.54
N PHE A 114 -0.17 17.43 9.75
CA PHE A 114 0.40 16.87 8.52
C PHE A 114 0.49 17.88 7.37
N LYS A 115 -0.08 19.09 7.51
CA LYS A 115 0.05 20.13 6.48
C LYS A 115 1.50 20.58 6.28
N SER A 116 2.37 20.30 7.26
CA SER A 116 3.79 20.62 7.21
C SER A 116 4.66 19.49 6.69
N VAL A 117 4.14 18.29 6.49
CA VAL A 117 4.92 17.13 6.01
C VAL A 117 5.05 17.20 4.50
N LYS A 118 6.20 17.69 4.03
CA LYS A 118 6.57 17.59 2.61
C LYS A 118 7.17 16.21 2.38
N LEU A 119 6.49 15.38 1.58
CA LEU A 119 7.08 14.17 1.05
C LEU A 119 8.16 14.56 0.04
N LYS A 120 9.37 14.03 0.22
CA LYS A 120 10.47 14.22 -0.73
C LYS A 120 10.36 13.23 -1.87
#